data_f2488962deed6cba880bcfc6c9ee9687
#
_entry.id   f2488962deed6cba880bcfc6c9ee9687
#
_cell.length_a   1.000
_cell.length_b   1.000
_cell.length_c   1.000
_cell.angle_alpha   90.00
_cell.angle_beta   90.00
_cell.angle_gamma   90.00
#
_symmetry.space_group_name_H-M   'P 1'
#
loop_
_entity.id
_entity.type
_entity.pdbx_description
1 polymer ?
#
loop_
_entity_poly.entity_id
_entity_poly.type
_entity_poly.pdbx_seq_one_letter_code
_entity_poly.pdbx_strand_id
1 'polypeptide(L)'
;EPREVLGDSAKFLNGDAHHPHISMTDGKYDGKYLFINDKANSRVARIRLDIMKCDKITTIPNVQSIHGLRLQKVPYTKYVFCNAEFIIPQPNDGSVGFDNWDSAEKFTMFNAVDAETMEVAWQVIVDGNLDNCDMCYTGKYAASTCYNSEGATDLAGQMRNERDWVTVFNIPRIEEEIAKGNFITLGDSKVPVVDGRKKDGKNSRVTRYVPVPKNPHGLNTSPDGKYFIANGKLSPTCSIIAIDRLDDLFNDKYEDERDVIVGEPELGLGPLHTTFDGRGNAYTTLFIDSQVVKWNIEEAIRFYNGEKTNYIKQKLDVHYQPGHNHASLTESSEADGKWLVVLSKFSKDRFLPVGPLHPE
;
A
#
# COMPACT_ATOMS: atom_id res chain seq x y z
N GLU A 1 2.87 -19.44 18.73
CA GLU A 1 4.13 -18.73 18.87
C GLU A 1 4.93 -18.84 17.54
N PRO A 2 5.66 -17.80 17.09
CA PRO A 2 6.39 -17.87 15.81
C PRO A 2 7.36 -19.05 15.72
N ARG A 3 7.95 -19.45 16.83
CA ARG A 3 8.87 -20.60 16.88
C ARG A 3 8.21 -21.94 16.57
N GLU A 4 6.94 -22.10 16.89
CA GLU A 4 6.19 -23.33 16.58
C GLU A 4 5.97 -23.48 15.07
N VAL A 5 5.89 -22.36 14.35
CA VAL A 5 5.63 -22.32 12.91
C VAL A 5 6.93 -22.33 12.09
N LEU A 6 7.93 -21.59 12.55
CA LEU A 6 9.19 -21.40 11.82
C LEU A 6 10.29 -22.40 12.21
N GLY A 7 10.12 -23.15 13.31
CA GLY A 7 11.12 -24.09 13.80
C GLY A 7 12.48 -23.43 14.05
N ASP A 8 13.54 -24.04 13.54
CA ASP A 8 14.90 -23.54 13.72
C ASP A 8 15.19 -22.18 13.08
N SER A 9 14.40 -21.74 12.12
CA SER A 9 14.54 -20.42 11.50
C SER A 9 14.10 -19.28 12.41
N ALA A 10 13.42 -19.57 13.52
CA ALA A 10 13.01 -18.60 14.54
C ALA A 10 14.07 -18.32 15.62
N LYS A 11 15.35 -18.56 15.34
CA LYS A 11 16.45 -18.31 16.30
C LYS A 11 16.58 -16.85 16.71
N PHE A 12 16.18 -15.94 15.84
CA PHE A 12 16.25 -14.50 16.10
C PHE A 12 14.86 -13.92 16.00
N LEU A 13 14.38 -13.33 17.10
CA LEU A 13 13.08 -12.66 17.18
C LEU A 13 13.23 -11.18 16.80
N ASN A 14 13.89 -10.89 15.70
CA ASN A 14 13.91 -9.57 15.11
C ASN A 14 12.89 -9.55 13.97
N GLY A 15 11.92 -8.70 14.08
CA GLY A 15 10.88 -8.52 13.09
C GLY A 15 10.34 -7.10 13.16
N ASP A 16 9.64 -6.69 12.13
CA ASP A 16 8.91 -5.43 12.08
C ASP A 16 7.50 -5.74 11.62
N ALA A 17 6.64 -6.06 12.58
CA ALA A 17 5.22 -6.36 12.33
C ALA A 17 4.48 -5.08 11.95
N HIS A 18 3.86 -5.07 10.77
CA HIS A 18 3.26 -3.90 10.16
C HIS A 18 1.92 -4.28 9.50
N HIS A 19 1.03 -3.30 9.26
CA HIS A 19 -0.19 -3.42 8.47
C HIS A 19 -1.01 -4.71 8.69
N PRO A 20 -1.62 -4.92 9.90
CA PRO A 20 -2.52 -6.05 10.12
C PRO A 20 -3.89 -5.81 9.49
N HIS A 21 -4.43 -6.81 8.79
CA HIS A 21 -5.74 -6.75 8.15
C HIS A 21 -6.52 -8.05 8.32
N ILE A 22 -7.84 -7.92 8.57
CA ILE A 22 -8.75 -9.05 8.74
C ILE A 22 -9.35 -9.45 7.39
N SER A 23 -9.45 -10.77 7.15
CA SER A 23 -10.06 -11.34 5.95
C SER A 23 -11.51 -10.88 5.75
N MET A 24 -11.93 -10.87 4.49
CA MET A 24 -13.24 -10.37 4.07
C MET A 24 -13.99 -11.37 3.19
N THR A 25 -15.30 -11.29 3.26
CA THR A 25 -16.24 -11.91 2.33
C THR A 25 -17.28 -10.87 1.92
N ASP A 26 -17.49 -10.67 0.63
CA ASP A 26 -18.41 -9.68 0.05
C ASP A 26 -18.18 -8.25 0.59
N GLY A 27 -16.91 -7.87 0.77
CA GLY A 27 -16.51 -6.55 1.25
C GLY A 27 -16.74 -6.32 2.75
N LYS A 28 -17.00 -7.37 3.53
CA LYS A 28 -17.22 -7.31 4.98
C LYS A 28 -16.21 -8.17 5.70
N TYR A 29 -15.80 -7.75 6.90
CA TYR A 29 -14.95 -8.58 7.74
C TYR A 29 -15.64 -9.90 8.08
N ASP A 30 -14.99 -11.03 7.80
CA ASP A 30 -15.54 -12.37 8.05
C ASP A 30 -15.03 -13.02 9.34
N GLY A 31 -14.05 -12.39 9.99
CA GLY A 31 -13.52 -12.85 11.26
C GLY A 31 -12.74 -14.16 11.24
N LYS A 32 -12.33 -14.64 10.07
CA LYS A 32 -11.61 -15.93 9.95
C LYS A 32 -10.12 -15.80 10.20
N TYR A 33 -9.48 -14.88 9.50
CA TYR A 33 -8.02 -14.69 9.51
C TYR A 33 -7.64 -13.23 9.73
N LEU A 34 -6.52 -13.03 10.38
CA LEU A 34 -5.76 -11.78 10.35
C LEU A 34 -4.42 -12.05 9.65
N PHE A 35 -4.09 -11.23 8.68
CA PHE A 35 -2.80 -11.26 8.01
C PHE A 35 -1.97 -10.07 8.47
N ILE A 36 -0.67 -10.29 8.64
CA ILE A 36 0.28 -9.26 9.04
C ILE A 36 1.62 -9.51 8.35
N ASN A 37 2.27 -8.45 7.90
CA ASN A 37 3.61 -8.56 7.34
C ASN A 37 4.69 -8.41 8.42
N ASP A 38 5.83 -9.00 8.15
CA ASP A 38 7.10 -8.76 8.82
C ASP A 38 8.01 -8.07 7.80
N LYS A 39 8.11 -6.76 7.93
CA LYS A 39 8.86 -5.90 7.01
C LYS A 39 10.35 -6.26 6.98
N ALA A 40 10.95 -6.50 8.16
CA ALA A 40 12.39 -6.77 8.30
C ALA A 40 12.82 -8.07 7.61
N ASN A 41 11.94 -9.08 7.55
CA ASN A 41 12.29 -10.41 7.02
C ASN A 41 11.51 -10.77 5.74
N SER A 42 10.83 -9.81 5.14
CA SER A 42 10.04 -10.01 3.90
C SER A 42 9.04 -11.19 3.99
N ARG A 43 8.26 -11.23 5.07
CA ARG A 43 7.33 -12.31 5.37
C ARG A 43 5.90 -11.81 5.55
N VAL A 44 4.96 -12.70 5.31
CA VAL A 44 3.54 -12.53 5.65
C VAL A 44 3.12 -13.68 6.57
N ALA A 45 2.51 -13.33 7.68
CA ALA A 45 1.96 -14.30 8.63
C ALA A 45 0.44 -14.31 8.56
N ARG A 46 -0.18 -15.50 8.75
CA ARG A 46 -1.61 -15.68 8.93
C ARG A 46 -1.91 -16.10 10.35
N ILE A 47 -2.86 -15.40 10.97
CA ILE A 47 -3.35 -15.68 12.31
C ILE A 47 -4.80 -16.15 12.20
N ARG A 48 -5.10 -17.31 12.71
CA ARG A 48 -6.46 -17.83 12.83
C ARG A 48 -7.15 -17.17 14.02
N LEU A 49 -8.23 -16.46 13.74
CA LEU A 49 -8.94 -15.69 14.79
C LEU A 49 -9.81 -16.58 15.69
N ASP A 50 -10.23 -17.74 15.22
CA ASP A 50 -11.00 -18.70 16.02
C ASP A 50 -10.19 -19.30 17.19
N ILE A 51 -8.87 -19.40 17.05
CA ILE A 51 -7.97 -19.93 18.07
C ILE A 51 -6.90 -18.94 18.52
N MET A 52 -6.87 -17.73 17.91
CA MET A 52 -5.91 -16.66 18.19
C MET A 52 -4.44 -17.12 18.09
N LYS A 53 -4.13 -17.89 17.04
CA LYS A 53 -2.78 -18.41 16.81
C LYS A 53 -2.31 -18.17 15.36
N CYS A 54 -1.02 -17.83 15.23
CA CYS A 54 -0.34 -17.90 13.94
C CYS A 54 -0.24 -19.38 13.51
N ASP A 55 -0.72 -19.69 12.33
CA ASP A 55 -0.69 -21.05 11.77
C ASP A 55 0.22 -21.18 10.56
N LYS A 56 0.48 -20.10 9.84
CA LYS A 56 1.39 -20.09 8.68
C LYS A 56 2.16 -18.78 8.58
N ILE A 57 3.40 -18.90 8.10
CA ILE A 57 4.28 -17.76 7.74
C ILE A 57 4.92 -18.07 6.39
N THR A 58 4.86 -17.11 5.47
CA THR A 58 5.41 -17.22 4.13
C THR A 58 6.48 -16.17 3.91
N THR A 59 7.67 -16.60 3.47
CA THR A 59 8.70 -15.70 2.99
C THR A 59 8.46 -15.40 1.51
N ILE A 60 8.49 -14.13 1.15
CA ILE A 60 8.30 -13.68 -0.23
C ILE A 60 9.66 -13.69 -0.93
N PRO A 61 9.84 -14.45 -2.02
CA PRO A 61 11.14 -14.56 -2.69
C PRO A 61 11.48 -13.31 -3.49
N ASN A 62 12.77 -13.05 -3.64
CA ASN A 62 13.33 -11.99 -4.49
C ASN A 62 12.87 -10.57 -4.17
N VAL A 63 12.54 -10.28 -2.91
CA VAL A 63 12.14 -8.97 -2.44
C VAL A 63 12.77 -8.64 -1.09
N GLN A 64 12.79 -7.35 -0.75
CA GLN A 64 13.15 -6.87 0.59
C GLN A 64 12.14 -5.83 1.06
N SER A 65 11.95 -5.79 2.39
CA SER A 65 11.09 -4.81 3.05
C SER A 65 9.64 -4.88 2.59
N ILE A 66 8.94 -5.96 2.93
CA ILE A 66 7.48 -6.04 2.72
C ILE A 66 6.80 -5.05 3.65
N HIS A 67 6.40 -3.88 3.13
CA HIS A 67 5.82 -2.78 3.89
C HIS A 67 4.29 -2.76 3.79
N GLY A 68 3.72 -2.38 2.65
CA GLY A 68 2.28 -2.38 2.47
C GLY A 68 1.70 -3.81 2.41
N LEU A 69 0.59 -4.02 3.10
CA LEU A 69 -0.20 -5.24 3.01
C LEU A 69 -1.67 -4.85 2.92
N ARG A 70 -2.41 -5.50 2.03
CA ARG A 70 -3.87 -5.36 1.90
C ARG A 70 -4.47 -6.66 1.38
N LEU A 71 -5.77 -6.80 1.59
CA LEU A 71 -6.49 -8.03 1.25
C LEU A 71 -7.45 -7.80 0.10
N GLN A 72 -7.64 -8.81 -0.72
CA GLN A 72 -8.78 -8.85 -1.63
C GLN A 72 -10.07 -8.81 -0.84
N LYS A 73 -10.99 -7.91 -1.22
CA LYS A 73 -12.21 -7.62 -0.47
C LYS A 73 -13.43 -8.40 -0.98
N VAL A 74 -13.42 -8.72 -2.27
CA VAL A 74 -14.55 -9.40 -2.95
C VAL A 74 -14.04 -10.40 -4.00
N PRO A 75 -14.77 -11.50 -4.25
CA PRO A 75 -15.93 -11.97 -3.48
C PRO A 75 -15.55 -12.44 -2.07
N TYR A 76 -14.30 -12.83 -1.87
CA TYR A 76 -13.67 -13.18 -0.60
C TYR A 76 -12.17 -12.88 -0.69
N THR A 77 -11.48 -12.96 0.42
CA THR A 77 -10.02 -12.81 0.47
C THR A 77 -9.35 -14.05 -0.14
N LYS A 78 -9.17 -14.02 -1.47
CA LYS A 78 -8.38 -14.99 -2.22
C LYS A 78 -6.89 -14.65 -2.12
N TYR A 79 -6.56 -13.38 -2.29
CA TYR A 79 -5.18 -12.90 -2.24
C TYR A 79 -4.93 -11.96 -1.06
N VAL A 80 -3.74 -12.11 -0.49
CA VAL A 80 -3.07 -11.13 0.35
C VAL A 80 -2.05 -10.42 -0.52
N PHE A 81 -2.29 -9.15 -0.82
CA PHE A 81 -1.36 -8.33 -1.57
C PHE A 81 -0.32 -7.72 -0.65
N CYS A 82 0.92 -7.70 -1.07
CA CYS A 82 1.98 -7.08 -0.31
C CYS A 82 3.04 -6.45 -1.23
N ASN A 83 3.59 -5.33 -0.73
CA ASN A 83 4.53 -4.51 -1.46
C ASN A 83 5.94 -4.74 -0.98
N ALA A 84 6.90 -4.80 -1.90
CA ALA A 84 8.30 -4.67 -1.55
C ALA A 84 8.76 -3.21 -1.72
N GLU A 85 9.30 -2.64 -0.66
CA GLU A 85 9.66 -1.23 -0.60
C GLU A 85 11.00 -0.92 -1.28
N PHE A 86 11.95 -1.87 -1.25
CA PHE A 86 13.29 -1.63 -1.77
C PHE A 86 13.48 -2.14 -3.19
N ILE A 87 14.15 -1.32 -4.01
CA ILE A 87 14.68 -1.72 -5.31
C ILE A 87 16.02 -2.39 -5.07
N ILE A 88 16.12 -3.67 -5.42
CA ILE A 88 17.28 -4.49 -5.14
C ILE A 88 17.79 -5.23 -6.38
N PRO A 89 19.08 -5.63 -6.42
CA PRO A 89 19.60 -6.51 -7.45
C PRO A 89 18.83 -7.82 -7.53
N GLN A 90 18.63 -8.32 -8.75
CA GLN A 90 17.89 -9.53 -9.02
C GLN A 90 18.75 -10.61 -9.71
N PRO A 91 18.57 -11.88 -9.34
CA PRO A 91 17.72 -12.39 -8.25
C PRO A 91 18.28 -12.05 -6.86
N ASN A 92 17.43 -11.96 -5.85
CA ASN A 92 17.84 -11.72 -4.46
C ASN A 92 18.04 -13.05 -3.72
N ASP A 93 18.95 -13.83 -4.19
CA ASP A 93 19.32 -15.18 -3.67
C ASP A 93 20.78 -15.27 -3.18
N GLY A 94 21.48 -14.13 -3.16
CA GLY A 94 22.88 -14.03 -2.79
C GLY A 94 23.87 -14.29 -3.94
N SER A 95 23.39 -14.56 -5.14
CA SER A 95 24.24 -14.74 -6.34
C SER A 95 24.83 -13.44 -6.86
N VAL A 96 24.16 -12.29 -6.61
CA VAL A 96 24.67 -10.97 -6.95
C VAL A 96 25.53 -10.45 -5.81
N GLY A 97 26.84 -10.46 -5.99
CA GLY A 97 27.79 -9.91 -5.02
C GLY A 97 27.76 -8.38 -4.98
N PHE A 98 28.29 -7.82 -3.88
CA PHE A 98 28.38 -6.38 -3.67
C PHE A 98 29.13 -5.66 -4.80
N ASP A 99 30.18 -6.28 -5.34
CA ASP A 99 30.97 -5.73 -6.45
C ASP A 99 30.18 -5.62 -7.77
N ASN A 100 29.08 -6.36 -7.88
CA ASN A 100 28.19 -6.35 -9.06
C ASN A 100 26.91 -5.53 -8.86
N TRP A 101 26.80 -4.83 -7.74
CA TRP A 101 25.61 -4.07 -7.39
C TRP A 101 25.17 -3.07 -8.48
N ASP A 102 26.14 -2.32 -9.03
CA ASP A 102 25.84 -1.25 -9.99
C ASP A 102 25.48 -1.79 -11.39
N SER A 103 26.05 -2.94 -11.77
CA SER A 103 25.80 -3.60 -13.05
C SER A 103 24.59 -4.53 -13.07
N ALA A 104 24.07 -4.91 -11.89
CA ALA A 104 22.93 -5.81 -11.79
C ALA A 104 21.62 -5.10 -12.19
N GLU A 105 20.71 -5.84 -12.80
CA GLU A 105 19.34 -5.40 -12.98
C GLU A 105 18.67 -5.25 -11.61
N LYS A 106 18.02 -4.10 -11.36
CA LYS A 106 17.41 -3.77 -10.07
C LYS A 106 15.95 -3.41 -10.26
N PHE A 107 15.09 -4.02 -9.47
CA PHE A 107 13.66 -3.69 -9.42
C PHE A 107 13.04 -4.16 -8.10
N THR A 108 11.81 -3.76 -7.89
CA THR A 108 10.94 -4.29 -6.84
C THR A 108 9.69 -4.92 -7.44
N MET A 109 8.87 -5.58 -6.59
CA MET A 109 7.70 -6.31 -7.04
C MET A 109 6.50 -6.10 -6.11
N PHE A 110 5.33 -6.05 -6.74
CA PHE A 110 4.05 -6.25 -6.10
C PHE A 110 3.76 -7.75 -6.03
N ASN A 111 3.29 -8.23 -4.88
CA ASN A 111 3.21 -9.66 -4.63
C ASN A 111 1.79 -10.04 -4.21
N ALA A 112 1.33 -11.20 -4.66
CA ALA A 112 0.10 -11.82 -4.22
C ALA A 112 0.39 -13.17 -3.55
N VAL A 113 -0.05 -13.32 -2.32
CA VAL A 113 -0.03 -14.57 -1.57
C VAL A 113 -1.45 -15.13 -1.57
N ASP A 114 -1.61 -16.39 -1.92
CA ASP A 114 -2.90 -17.07 -1.78
C ASP A 114 -3.25 -17.20 -0.30
N ALA A 115 -4.40 -16.67 0.11
CA ALA A 115 -4.78 -16.57 1.50
C ALA A 115 -5.06 -17.93 2.17
N GLU A 116 -5.44 -18.96 1.39
CA GLU A 116 -5.75 -20.28 1.91
C GLU A 116 -4.50 -21.14 2.03
N THR A 117 -3.70 -21.21 0.97
CA THR A 117 -2.48 -22.04 0.96
C THR A 117 -1.31 -21.35 1.62
N MET A 118 -1.31 -20.03 1.65
CA MET A 118 -0.18 -19.16 2.04
C MET A 118 1.04 -19.34 1.13
N GLU A 119 0.83 -19.73 -0.11
CA GLU A 119 1.88 -19.76 -1.14
C GLU A 119 1.87 -18.44 -1.93
N VAL A 120 3.04 -18.02 -2.39
CA VAL A 120 3.13 -16.85 -3.28
C VAL A 120 2.58 -17.25 -4.64
N ALA A 121 1.43 -16.68 -5.00
CA ALA A 121 0.73 -17.03 -6.23
C ALA A 121 1.39 -16.43 -7.47
N TRP A 122 1.82 -15.17 -7.37
CA TRP A 122 2.49 -14.45 -8.45
C TRP A 122 3.13 -13.14 -7.95
N GLN A 123 4.01 -12.59 -8.77
CA GLN A 123 4.67 -11.31 -8.55
C GLN A 123 4.59 -10.44 -9.82
N VAL A 124 4.65 -9.11 -9.67
CA VAL A 124 4.68 -8.15 -10.79
C VAL A 124 5.83 -7.18 -10.59
N ILE A 125 6.77 -7.16 -11.54
CA ILE A 125 7.86 -6.18 -11.57
C ILE A 125 7.28 -4.81 -11.89
N VAL A 126 7.75 -3.77 -11.20
CA VAL A 126 7.31 -2.39 -11.40
C VAL A 126 8.48 -1.42 -11.59
N ASP A 127 8.16 -0.25 -12.13
CA ASP A 127 9.05 0.90 -12.09
C ASP A 127 8.94 1.59 -10.73
N GLY A 128 10.07 2.00 -10.15
CA GLY A 128 10.13 2.63 -8.84
C GLY A 128 9.97 1.63 -7.71
N ASN A 129 9.82 2.12 -6.49
CA ASN A 129 9.52 1.33 -5.31
C ASN A 129 8.00 1.21 -5.07
N LEU A 130 7.60 0.43 -4.07
CA LEU A 130 6.21 0.29 -3.64
C LEU A 130 6.12 0.48 -2.13
N ASP A 131 5.19 1.31 -1.67
CA ASP A 131 5.05 1.60 -0.25
C ASP A 131 3.74 1.04 0.33
N ASN A 132 2.64 1.74 0.23
CA ASN A 132 1.34 1.24 0.69
C ASN A 132 0.46 0.79 -0.48
N CYS A 133 -0.37 -0.21 -0.25
CA CYS A 133 -1.31 -0.69 -1.25
C CYS A 133 -2.74 -0.76 -0.72
N ASP A 134 -3.70 -0.79 -1.63
CA ASP A 134 -5.08 -1.20 -1.34
C ASP A 134 -5.71 -1.82 -2.59
N MET A 135 -6.89 -2.39 -2.42
CA MET A 135 -7.67 -3.00 -3.48
C MET A 135 -9.10 -2.47 -3.53
N CYS A 136 -9.61 -2.27 -4.74
CA CYS A 136 -10.99 -1.86 -4.93
C CYS A 136 -12.00 -2.98 -4.63
N TYR A 137 -13.26 -2.59 -4.39
CA TYR A 137 -14.35 -3.52 -4.12
C TYR A 137 -14.89 -4.25 -5.36
N THR A 138 -14.34 -4.01 -6.54
CA THR A 138 -14.69 -4.79 -7.74
C THR A 138 -13.88 -6.07 -7.88
N GLY A 139 -12.81 -6.23 -7.08
CA GLY A 139 -11.85 -7.31 -7.23
C GLY A 139 -10.92 -7.18 -8.45
N LYS A 140 -11.05 -6.10 -9.24
CA LYS A 140 -10.37 -5.93 -10.52
C LYS A 140 -9.06 -5.18 -10.43
N TYR A 141 -9.00 -4.14 -9.57
CA TYR A 141 -7.84 -3.26 -9.47
C TYR A 141 -7.28 -3.24 -8.06
N ALA A 142 -5.98 -3.43 -7.96
CA ALA A 142 -5.17 -3.04 -6.82
C ALA A 142 -4.34 -1.81 -7.18
N ALA A 143 -3.89 -1.07 -6.19
CA ALA A 143 -3.01 0.07 -6.40
C ALA A 143 -1.97 0.18 -5.29
N SER A 144 -0.84 0.83 -5.58
CA SER A 144 0.22 1.07 -4.62
C SER A 144 0.89 2.42 -4.86
N THR A 145 1.24 3.10 -3.79
CA THR A 145 2.04 4.33 -3.84
C THR A 145 3.51 4.04 -4.12
N CYS A 146 4.14 4.92 -4.87
CA CYS A 146 5.58 4.96 -5.11
C CYS A 146 6.09 6.35 -4.76
N TYR A 147 6.98 6.48 -3.78
CA TYR A 147 7.44 7.77 -3.29
C TYR A 147 8.89 8.09 -3.62
N ASN A 148 9.75 7.07 -3.75
CA ASN A 148 11.14 7.27 -4.12
C ASN A 148 11.63 6.07 -4.91
N SER A 149 12.42 6.32 -5.93
CA SER A 149 12.94 5.24 -6.78
C SER A 149 14.00 4.39 -6.09
N GLU A 150 14.65 4.88 -5.02
CA GLU A 150 15.74 4.18 -4.32
C GLU A 150 16.79 3.51 -5.24
N GLY A 151 16.86 4.00 -6.47
CA GLY A 151 17.74 3.48 -7.51
C GLY A 151 19.19 3.93 -7.39
N ALA A 152 19.56 4.60 -6.29
CA ALA A 152 20.91 5.09 -6.03
C ALA A 152 21.30 4.86 -4.57
N THR A 153 22.61 4.74 -4.35
CA THR A 153 23.19 4.52 -3.02
C THR A 153 23.53 5.81 -2.27
N ASP A 154 23.41 6.96 -2.93
CA ASP A 154 23.65 8.28 -2.34
C ASP A 154 22.39 9.15 -2.41
N LEU A 155 22.29 10.12 -1.48
CA LEU A 155 21.13 10.99 -1.36
C LEU A 155 20.86 11.80 -2.64
N ALA A 156 21.89 12.30 -3.31
CA ALA A 156 21.72 13.08 -4.51
C ALA A 156 21.16 12.24 -5.67
N GLY A 157 21.57 10.99 -5.77
CA GLY A 157 21.02 10.03 -6.72
C GLY A 157 19.58 9.66 -6.40
N GLN A 158 19.26 9.41 -5.13
CA GLN A 158 17.90 9.13 -4.68
C GLN A 158 16.96 10.30 -5.03
N MET A 159 17.37 11.54 -4.75
CA MET A 159 16.61 12.74 -5.08
C MET A 159 16.38 12.92 -6.59
N ARG A 160 17.37 12.58 -7.43
CA ARG A 160 17.21 12.61 -8.90
C ARG A 160 16.27 11.54 -9.43
N ASN A 161 16.20 10.42 -8.73
CA ASN A 161 15.44 9.24 -9.15
C ASN A 161 14.03 9.17 -8.52
N GLU A 162 13.57 10.22 -7.85
CA GLU A 162 12.21 10.24 -7.28
C GLU A 162 11.14 9.89 -8.33
N ARG A 163 10.17 9.12 -7.88
CA ARG A 163 8.97 8.74 -8.62
C ARG A 163 7.76 8.98 -7.73
N ASP A 164 6.97 9.96 -8.07
CA ASP A 164 5.77 10.32 -7.32
C ASP A 164 4.55 9.87 -8.11
N TRP A 165 4.13 8.63 -7.92
CA TRP A 165 2.95 8.09 -8.58
C TRP A 165 2.22 7.04 -7.75
N VAL A 166 1.01 6.69 -8.22
CA VAL A 166 0.28 5.49 -7.83
C VAL A 166 0.38 4.48 -8.97
N THR A 167 0.94 3.32 -8.68
CA THR A 167 0.94 2.18 -9.60
C THR A 167 -0.40 1.45 -9.47
N VAL A 168 -1.16 1.35 -10.53
CA VAL A 168 -2.42 0.60 -10.58
C VAL A 168 -2.19 -0.74 -11.28
N PHE A 169 -2.69 -1.82 -10.70
CA PHE A 169 -2.58 -3.20 -11.18
C PHE A 169 -3.94 -3.72 -11.63
N ASN A 170 -4.00 -4.31 -12.81
CA ASN A 170 -5.20 -5.00 -13.31
C ASN A 170 -5.08 -6.50 -13.04
N ILE A 171 -5.72 -6.96 -11.96
CA ILE A 171 -5.57 -8.34 -11.46
C ILE A 171 -6.01 -9.38 -12.50
N PRO A 172 -7.18 -9.27 -13.16
CA PRO A 172 -7.56 -10.22 -14.21
C PRO A 172 -6.56 -10.30 -15.36
N ARG A 173 -5.95 -9.18 -15.77
CA ARG A 173 -4.93 -9.19 -16.83
C ARG A 173 -3.63 -9.84 -16.38
N ILE A 174 -3.25 -9.71 -15.11
CA ILE A 174 -2.10 -10.42 -14.54
C ILE A 174 -2.35 -11.93 -14.59
N GLU A 175 -3.50 -12.38 -14.09
CA GLU A 175 -3.88 -13.79 -14.10
C GLU A 175 -3.96 -14.36 -15.54
N GLU A 176 -4.43 -13.57 -16.49
CA GLU A 176 -4.48 -13.92 -17.92
C GLU A 176 -3.07 -14.08 -18.53
N GLU A 177 -2.13 -13.17 -18.24
CA GLU A 177 -0.73 -13.29 -18.70
C GLU A 177 -0.08 -14.57 -18.14
N ILE A 178 -0.30 -14.87 -16.87
CA ILE A 178 0.19 -16.10 -16.23
C ILE A 178 -0.42 -17.35 -16.90
N ALA A 179 -1.72 -17.35 -17.14
CA ALA A 179 -2.40 -18.46 -17.79
C ALA A 179 -1.91 -18.72 -19.22
N LYS A 180 -1.44 -17.67 -19.92
CA LYS A 180 -0.83 -17.75 -21.25
C LYS A 180 0.65 -18.16 -21.22
N GLY A 181 1.28 -18.23 -20.05
CA GLY A 181 2.72 -18.48 -19.93
C GLY A 181 3.59 -17.26 -20.18
N ASN A 182 3.02 -16.05 -20.20
CA ASN A 182 3.72 -14.77 -20.40
C ASN A 182 4.32 -14.27 -19.08
N PHE A 183 5.24 -15.02 -18.51
CA PHE A 183 5.93 -14.69 -17.26
C PHE A 183 7.36 -15.23 -17.28
N ILE A 184 8.19 -14.76 -16.37
CA ILE A 184 9.52 -15.30 -16.06
C ILE A 184 9.52 -15.89 -14.65
N THR A 185 10.61 -16.56 -14.30
CA THR A 185 10.94 -16.94 -12.92
C THR A 185 12.29 -16.35 -12.55
N LEU A 186 12.53 -16.09 -11.27
CA LEU A 186 13.77 -15.46 -10.78
C LEU A 186 14.52 -16.40 -9.83
N GLY A 187 15.81 -16.61 -10.11
CA GLY A 187 16.66 -17.53 -9.34
C GLY A 187 16.05 -18.92 -9.27
N ASP A 188 16.07 -19.52 -8.10
CA ASP A 188 15.51 -20.85 -7.85
C ASP A 188 13.98 -20.84 -7.60
N SER A 189 13.38 -19.64 -7.53
CA SER A 189 11.92 -19.48 -7.32
C SER A 189 11.12 -19.99 -8.52
N LYS A 190 10.03 -20.69 -8.25
CA LYS A 190 9.06 -21.13 -9.28
C LYS A 190 7.86 -20.19 -9.38
N VAL A 191 7.84 -19.12 -8.59
CA VAL A 191 6.76 -18.13 -8.62
C VAL A 191 6.75 -17.43 -9.98
N PRO A 192 5.60 -17.36 -10.68
CA PRO A 192 5.47 -16.62 -11.92
C PRO A 192 5.60 -15.12 -11.68
N VAL A 193 6.43 -14.45 -12.47
CA VAL A 193 6.72 -13.01 -12.40
C VAL A 193 6.35 -12.36 -13.71
N VAL A 194 5.40 -11.44 -13.70
CA VAL A 194 4.95 -10.67 -14.86
C VAL A 194 5.66 -9.32 -14.87
N ASP A 195 6.16 -8.88 -16.03
CA ASP A 195 6.80 -7.57 -16.14
C ASP A 195 5.76 -6.46 -16.37
N GLY A 196 5.57 -5.63 -15.33
CA GLY A 196 4.65 -4.49 -15.34
C GLY A 196 5.28 -3.15 -15.67
N ARG A 197 6.59 -3.09 -15.97
CA ARG A 197 7.30 -1.84 -16.30
C ARG A 197 6.88 -1.27 -17.65
N LYS A 198 7.01 0.05 -17.80
CA LYS A 198 6.92 0.68 -19.13
C LYS A 198 8.10 0.22 -19.99
N LYS A 199 7.85 -0.11 -21.25
CA LYS A 199 8.89 -0.46 -22.24
C LYS A 199 8.76 0.42 -23.46
N ASP A 200 9.86 1.05 -23.86
CA ASP A 200 9.90 1.94 -25.04
C ASP A 200 8.79 3.02 -25.00
N GLY A 201 8.54 3.58 -23.82
CA GLY A 201 7.49 4.57 -23.59
C GLY A 201 6.05 4.04 -23.60
N LYS A 202 5.86 2.73 -23.78
CA LYS A 202 4.54 2.10 -23.78
C LYS A 202 4.20 1.50 -22.44
N ASN A 203 2.96 1.66 -22.01
CA ASN A 203 2.43 1.04 -20.82
C ASN A 203 2.41 -0.47 -20.94
N SER A 204 2.67 -1.15 -19.83
CA SER A 204 2.42 -2.58 -19.71
C SER A 204 0.91 -2.87 -19.82
N ARG A 205 0.56 -4.08 -20.23
CA ARG A 205 -0.84 -4.53 -20.23
C ARG A 205 -1.44 -4.61 -18.83
N VAL A 206 -0.61 -4.84 -17.82
CA VAL A 206 -1.05 -5.17 -16.44
C VAL A 206 -0.94 -4.02 -15.45
N THR A 207 -0.23 -2.93 -15.79
CA THR A 207 -0.01 -1.77 -14.89
C THR A 207 -0.29 -0.44 -15.58
N ARG A 208 -0.59 0.58 -14.75
CA ARG A 208 -0.57 2.00 -15.11
C ARG A 208 0.09 2.78 -13.98
N TYR A 209 0.72 3.90 -14.30
CA TYR A 209 1.45 4.76 -13.36
C TYR A 209 0.82 6.15 -13.38
N VAL A 210 0.02 6.46 -12.37
CA VAL A 210 -0.72 7.73 -12.25
C VAL A 210 0.11 8.71 -11.44
N PRO A 211 0.66 9.78 -12.04
CA PRO A 211 1.44 10.78 -11.31
C PRO A 211 0.59 11.47 -10.25
N VAL A 212 1.14 11.64 -9.04
CA VAL A 212 0.49 12.30 -7.90
C VAL A 212 1.48 13.25 -7.21
N PRO A 213 1.01 14.17 -6.34
CA PRO A 213 1.91 15.02 -5.57
C PRO A 213 2.81 14.26 -4.62
N LYS A 214 3.82 14.90 -4.26
CA LYS A 214 5.13 14.64 -3.67
C LYS A 214 5.13 13.61 -2.55
N ASN A 215 5.95 12.57 -2.74
CA ASN A 215 6.27 11.51 -1.78
C ASN A 215 5.01 10.78 -1.28
N PRO A 216 4.16 10.23 -2.18
CA PRO A 216 2.90 9.61 -1.78
C PRO A 216 3.16 8.40 -0.89
N HIS A 217 2.40 8.27 0.21
CA HIS A 217 2.60 7.23 1.21
C HIS A 217 1.35 6.38 1.39
N GLY A 218 0.38 6.81 2.20
CA GLY A 218 -0.84 6.04 2.44
C GLY A 218 -1.73 5.92 1.20
N LEU A 219 -2.30 4.75 1.00
CA LEU A 219 -3.31 4.48 -0.02
C LEU A 219 -4.48 3.73 0.60
N ASN A 220 -5.69 4.25 0.44
CA ASN A 220 -6.88 3.67 1.03
C ASN A 220 -8.07 3.76 0.07
N THR A 221 -8.89 2.71 0.01
CA THR A 221 -10.10 2.67 -0.80
C THR A 221 -11.29 3.18 0.01
N SER A 222 -12.07 4.11 -0.53
CA SER A 222 -13.30 4.58 0.12
C SER A 222 -14.31 3.43 0.28
N PRO A 223 -15.09 3.39 1.41
CA PRO A 223 -16.00 2.28 1.69
C PRO A 223 -17.12 2.10 0.66
N ASP A 224 -17.48 3.15 -0.08
CA ASP A 224 -18.44 3.10 -1.19
C ASP A 224 -17.83 2.52 -2.47
N GLY A 225 -16.53 2.21 -2.46
CA GLY A 225 -15.81 1.60 -3.58
C GLY A 225 -15.51 2.51 -4.75
N LYS A 226 -15.73 3.83 -4.63
CA LYS A 226 -15.57 4.75 -5.75
C LYS A 226 -14.16 5.27 -5.95
N TYR A 227 -13.38 5.41 -4.89
CA TYR A 227 -12.12 6.14 -4.93
C TYR A 227 -10.97 5.41 -4.24
N PHE A 228 -9.79 5.51 -4.84
CA PHE A 228 -8.53 5.39 -4.09
C PHE A 228 -8.10 6.78 -3.63
N ILE A 229 -7.72 6.89 -2.37
CA ILE A 229 -7.17 8.12 -1.77
C ILE A 229 -5.67 7.90 -1.55
N ALA A 230 -4.84 8.63 -2.28
CA ALA A 230 -3.39 8.60 -2.15
C ALA A 230 -2.90 9.87 -1.44
N ASN A 231 -2.15 9.70 -0.36
CA ASN A 231 -1.72 10.80 0.51
C ASN A 231 -0.30 11.25 0.16
N GLY A 232 -0.13 12.53 -0.16
CA GLY A 232 1.16 13.12 -0.49
C GLY A 232 1.92 13.56 0.76
N LYS A 233 2.69 12.68 1.36
CA LYS A 233 3.43 12.90 2.62
C LYS A 233 4.25 14.21 2.68
N LEU A 234 4.85 14.62 1.58
CA LEU A 234 5.61 15.88 1.45
C LEU A 234 4.86 16.95 0.63
N SER A 235 3.58 16.73 0.38
CA SER A 235 2.66 17.69 -0.20
C SER A 235 1.50 17.93 0.77
N PRO A 236 0.90 19.12 0.86
CA PRO A 236 -0.29 19.33 1.70
C PRO A 236 -1.55 18.64 1.15
N THR A 237 -1.49 18.01 -0.01
CA THR A 237 -2.64 17.45 -0.73
C THR A 237 -2.69 15.93 -0.64
N CYS A 238 -3.87 15.37 -0.86
CA CYS A 238 -4.04 13.99 -1.28
C CYS A 238 -4.69 13.93 -2.67
N SER A 239 -4.48 12.84 -3.41
CA SER A 239 -5.10 12.62 -4.72
C SER A 239 -6.27 11.65 -4.60
N ILE A 240 -7.41 12.01 -5.18
CA ILE A 240 -8.63 11.21 -5.26
C ILE A 240 -8.70 10.60 -6.65
N ILE A 241 -8.43 9.31 -6.76
CA ILE A 241 -8.43 8.56 -8.03
C ILE A 241 -9.77 7.84 -8.18
N ALA A 242 -10.49 8.12 -9.25
CA ALA A 242 -11.78 7.51 -9.54
C ALA A 242 -11.62 6.10 -10.11
N ILE A 243 -12.15 5.09 -9.40
CA ILE A 243 -12.00 3.68 -9.76
C ILE A 243 -12.79 3.33 -11.03
N ASP A 244 -13.92 3.98 -11.28
CA ASP A 244 -14.72 3.79 -12.48
C ASP A 244 -14.04 4.26 -13.79
N ARG A 245 -13.01 5.12 -13.67
CA ARG A 245 -12.19 5.58 -14.80
C ARG A 245 -11.04 4.64 -15.16
N LEU A 246 -10.74 3.66 -14.31
CA LEU A 246 -9.58 2.79 -14.51
C LEU A 246 -9.73 1.86 -15.73
N ASP A 247 -10.96 1.46 -16.09
CA ASP A 247 -11.17 0.69 -17.32
C ASP A 247 -10.76 1.47 -18.56
N ASP A 248 -11.10 2.74 -18.61
CA ASP A 248 -10.76 3.63 -19.72
C ASP A 248 -9.25 3.91 -19.73
N LEU A 249 -8.63 4.09 -18.56
CA LEU A 249 -7.17 4.22 -18.44
C LEU A 249 -6.44 2.98 -18.98
N PHE A 250 -6.87 1.78 -18.62
CA PHE A 250 -6.25 0.54 -19.09
C PHE A 250 -6.54 0.21 -20.56
N ASN A 251 -7.49 0.87 -21.18
CA ASN A 251 -7.81 0.78 -22.60
C ASN A 251 -7.25 1.96 -23.42
N ASP A 252 -6.32 2.73 -22.80
CA ASP A 252 -5.58 3.85 -23.41
C ASP A 252 -6.52 4.91 -24.02
N LYS A 253 -7.66 5.19 -23.35
CA LYS A 253 -8.62 6.22 -23.78
C LYS A 253 -8.29 7.62 -23.27
N TYR A 254 -7.37 7.74 -22.32
CA TYR A 254 -6.87 9.00 -21.81
C TYR A 254 -5.48 9.30 -22.38
N GLU A 255 -5.23 10.58 -22.71
CA GLU A 255 -3.91 11.05 -23.11
C GLU A 255 -2.97 11.26 -21.92
N ASP A 256 -3.53 11.64 -20.76
CA ASP A 256 -2.81 11.81 -19.49
C ASP A 256 -3.34 10.81 -18.46
N GLU A 257 -2.45 10.05 -17.85
CA GLU A 257 -2.81 9.13 -16.77
C GLU A 257 -3.46 9.86 -15.57
N ARG A 258 -3.24 11.18 -15.44
CA ARG A 258 -3.89 12.00 -14.40
C ARG A 258 -5.38 12.25 -14.63
N ASP A 259 -5.92 11.96 -15.80
CA ASP A 259 -7.36 12.12 -16.09
C ASP A 259 -8.27 11.26 -15.19
N VAL A 260 -7.70 10.27 -14.50
CA VAL A 260 -8.41 9.49 -13.47
C VAL A 260 -8.49 10.20 -12.11
N ILE A 261 -7.74 11.30 -11.90
CA ILE A 261 -7.77 12.09 -10.67
C ILE A 261 -8.96 13.06 -10.75
N VAL A 262 -9.86 12.96 -9.79
CA VAL A 262 -11.08 13.77 -9.72
C VAL A 262 -11.05 14.82 -8.62
N GLY A 263 -9.99 14.82 -7.79
CA GLY A 263 -9.79 15.81 -6.74
C GLY A 263 -8.39 15.76 -6.14
N GLU A 264 -7.89 16.91 -5.73
CA GLU A 264 -6.62 17.05 -5.00
C GLU A 264 -6.78 18.09 -3.87
N PRO A 265 -7.59 17.79 -2.83
CA PRO A 265 -7.81 18.72 -1.73
C PRO A 265 -6.53 18.96 -0.93
N GLU A 266 -6.34 20.22 -0.55
CA GLU A 266 -5.31 20.61 0.42
C GLU A 266 -5.85 20.37 1.83
N LEU A 267 -5.16 19.51 2.60
CA LEU A 267 -5.58 19.10 3.93
C LEU A 267 -4.74 19.74 5.05
N GLY A 268 -3.48 19.94 4.82
CA GLY A 268 -2.45 20.37 5.75
C GLY A 268 -1.16 19.58 5.54
N LEU A 269 -0.12 19.85 6.31
CA LEU A 269 1.21 19.31 6.04
C LEU A 269 1.36 17.85 6.52
N GLY A 270 1.82 17.02 5.62
CA GLY A 270 2.13 15.63 5.86
C GLY A 270 0.94 14.67 5.90
N PRO A 271 0.01 14.70 4.92
CA PRO A 271 -1.03 13.68 4.82
C PRO A 271 -0.40 12.29 4.72
N LEU A 272 -0.68 11.40 5.69
CA LEU A 272 0.02 10.12 5.78
C LEU A 272 -0.92 8.93 5.57
N HIS A 273 -1.91 8.73 6.42
CA HIS A 273 -2.90 7.66 6.28
C HIS A 273 -4.32 8.22 6.40
N THR A 274 -5.24 7.59 5.67
CA THR A 274 -6.65 7.97 5.62
C THR A 274 -7.54 6.80 6.05
N THR A 275 -8.55 7.09 6.84
CA THR A 275 -9.60 6.15 7.24
C THR A 275 -10.98 6.81 7.06
N PHE A 276 -12.07 6.05 7.13
CA PHE A 276 -13.38 6.51 6.69
C PHE A 276 -14.49 6.19 7.70
N ASP A 277 -15.58 6.95 7.66
CA ASP A 277 -16.76 6.73 8.50
C ASP A 277 -17.97 6.13 7.76
N GLY A 278 -17.81 5.77 6.49
CA GLY A 278 -18.91 5.23 5.67
C GLY A 278 -20.03 6.23 5.32
N ARG A 279 -19.89 7.51 5.72
CA ARG A 279 -20.84 8.59 5.44
C ARG A 279 -20.25 9.68 4.53
N GLY A 280 -19.25 9.30 3.74
CA GLY A 280 -18.56 10.21 2.81
C GLY A 280 -17.47 11.06 3.46
N ASN A 281 -17.19 10.91 4.77
CA ASN A 281 -16.08 11.60 5.39
C ASN A 281 -14.86 10.69 5.50
N ALA A 282 -13.71 11.32 5.29
CA ALA A 282 -12.38 10.77 5.49
C ALA A 282 -11.69 11.46 6.66
N TYR A 283 -10.82 10.73 7.34
CA TYR A 283 -10.00 11.20 8.44
C TYR A 283 -8.54 10.92 8.08
N THR A 284 -7.77 11.97 7.87
CA THR A 284 -6.37 11.86 7.43
C THR A 284 -5.45 12.37 8.52
N THR A 285 -4.43 11.59 8.87
CA THR A 285 -3.35 12.04 9.75
C THR A 285 -2.44 13.00 9.03
N LEU A 286 -2.09 14.11 9.69
CA LEU A 286 -1.15 15.11 9.21
C LEU A 286 0.14 14.98 10.02
N PHE A 287 1.07 14.22 9.47
CA PHE A 287 2.31 13.82 10.15
C PHE A 287 3.18 15.02 10.59
N ILE A 288 3.26 16.07 9.77
CA ILE A 288 4.05 17.27 10.06
C ILE A 288 3.29 18.20 10.98
N ASP A 289 2.00 18.43 10.72
CA ASP A 289 1.17 19.33 11.53
C ASP A 289 0.79 18.75 12.89
N SER A 290 1.01 17.45 13.13
CA SER A 290 0.57 16.73 14.34
C SER A 290 -0.92 16.85 14.60
N GLN A 291 -1.71 16.67 13.56
CA GLN A 291 -3.17 16.77 13.56
C GLN A 291 -3.83 15.57 12.89
N VAL A 292 -5.12 15.42 13.12
CA VAL A 292 -6.05 14.65 12.28
C VAL A 292 -7.05 15.61 11.67
N VAL A 293 -7.25 15.52 10.37
CA VAL A 293 -8.25 16.31 9.64
C VAL A 293 -9.41 15.40 9.23
N LYS A 294 -10.63 15.85 9.56
CA LYS A 294 -11.88 15.30 9.01
C LYS A 294 -12.29 16.12 7.80
N TRP A 295 -12.55 15.47 6.68
CA TRP A 295 -12.97 16.11 5.45
C TRP A 295 -13.97 15.27 4.67
N ASN A 296 -14.77 15.89 3.79
CA ASN A 296 -15.78 15.21 2.99
C ASN A 296 -15.27 15.03 1.55
N ILE A 297 -15.30 13.80 1.05
CA ILE A 297 -14.72 13.41 -0.24
C ILE A 297 -15.47 14.10 -1.41
N GLU A 298 -16.79 14.01 -1.46
CA GLU A 298 -17.57 14.57 -2.56
C GLU A 298 -17.52 16.11 -2.59
N GLU A 299 -17.49 16.76 -1.43
CA GLU A 299 -17.30 18.20 -1.36
C GLU A 299 -15.90 18.64 -1.82
N ALA A 300 -14.87 17.84 -1.53
CA ALA A 300 -13.53 18.09 -2.01
C ALA A 300 -13.43 17.96 -3.54
N ILE A 301 -14.11 16.97 -4.12
CA ILE A 301 -14.21 16.82 -5.58
C ILE A 301 -14.92 18.00 -6.20
N ARG A 302 -16.07 18.46 -5.64
CA ARG A 302 -16.76 19.65 -6.13
C ARG A 302 -15.91 20.91 -6.02
N PHE A 303 -15.17 21.07 -4.92
CA PHE A 303 -14.23 22.19 -4.76
C PHE A 303 -13.16 22.18 -5.84
N TYR A 304 -12.57 21.03 -6.13
CA TYR A 304 -11.57 20.85 -7.19
C TYR A 304 -12.12 21.23 -8.57
N ASN A 305 -13.42 21.01 -8.80
CA ASN A 305 -14.12 21.39 -10.03
C ASN A 305 -14.63 22.85 -10.02
N GLY A 306 -14.21 23.69 -9.05
CA GLY A 306 -14.49 25.13 -9.03
C GLY A 306 -15.72 25.54 -8.22
N GLU A 307 -16.40 24.61 -7.54
CA GLU A 307 -17.50 24.95 -6.65
C GLU A 307 -16.99 25.47 -5.30
N LYS A 308 -17.74 26.37 -4.67
CA LYS A 308 -17.46 26.78 -3.29
C LYS A 308 -18.05 25.76 -2.32
N THR A 309 -17.18 24.97 -1.72
CA THR A 309 -17.55 24.00 -0.69
C THR A 309 -16.71 24.16 0.56
N ASN A 310 -17.16 23.63 1.68
CA ASN A 310 -16.40 23.54 2.92
C ASN A 310 -16.05 22.07 3.20
N TYR A 311 -15.17 21.51 2.40
CA TYR A 311 -14.83 20.09 2.48
C TYR A 311 -14.07 19.73 3.77
N ILE A 312 -13.28 20.63 4.37
CA ILE A 312 -12.68 20.44 5.68
C ILE A 312 -13.75 20.63 6.76
N LYS A 313 -14.04 19.59 7.53
CA LYS A 313 -15.05 19.62 8.58
C LYS A 313 -14.47 19.95 9.95
N GLN A 314 -13.29 19.43 10.25
CA GLN A 314 -12.63 19.62 11.54
C GLN A 314 -11.15 19.28 11.46
N LYS A 315 -10.31 19.96 12.24
CA LYS A 315 -8.93 19.57 12.55
C LYS A 315 -8.80 19.43 14.07
N LEU A 316 -8.12 18.39 14.50
CA LEU A 316 -7.83 18.11 15.90
C LEU A 316 -6.35 17.92 16.09
N ASP A 317 -5.79 18.59 17.08
CA ASP A 317 -4.43 18.32 17.53
C ASP A 317 -4.36 16.95 18.18
N VAL A 318 -3.31 16.21 17.84
CA VAL A 318 -2.98 14.91 18.45
C VAL A 318 -1.54 14.95 18.96
N HIS A 319 -1.02 13.82 19.42
CA HIS A 319 0.40 13.73 19.76
C HIS A 319 1.29 13.84 18.52
N TYR A 320 2.61 13.93 18.73
CA TYR A 320 3.55 14.25 17.65
C TYR A 320 3.62 13.14 16.59
N GLN A 321 3.68 13.56 15.35
CA GLN A 321 3.88 12.70 14.18
C GLN A 321 2.87 11.56 14.11
N PRO A 322 1.56 11.83 14.02
CA PRO A 322 0.57 10.79 13.85
C PRO A 322 0.84 10.04 12.54
N GLY A 323 0.94 8.74 12.64
CA GLY A 323 1.14 7.82 11.52
C GLY A 323 -0.17 7.15 11.14
N HIS A 324 -0.28 5.87 11.48
CA HIS A 324 -1.47 5.09 11.20
C HIS A 324 -2.69 5.60 11.98
N ASN A 325 -3.84 5.51 11.33
CA ASN A 325 -5.14 5.69 11.94
C ASN A 325 -6.11 4.60 11.47
N HIS A 326 -7.10 4.30 12.28
CA HIS A 326 -8.12 3.33 11.92
C HIS A 326 -9.47 3.70 12.54
N ALA A 327 -10.46 3.91 11.70
CA ALA A 327 -11.85 4.05 12.15
C ALA A 327 -12.52 2.66 12.20
N SER A 328 -13.52 2.51 13.05
CA SER A 328 -14.23 1.24 13.15
C SER A 328 -14.83 0.83 11.80
N LEU A 329 -14.53 -0.41 11.39
CA LEU A 329 -14.96 -1.07 10.14
C LEU A 329 -14.52 -0.37 8.85
N THR A 330 -13.52 0.51 8.90
CA THR A 330 -13.15 1.43 7.81
C THR A 330 -12.84 0.77 6.47
N GLU A 331 -12.28 -0.45 6.46
CA GLU A 331 -11.87 -1.13 5.23
C GLU A 331 -13.00 -1.98 4.61
N SER A 332 -14.16 -1.96 5.22
CA SER A 332 -15.33 -2.71 4.79
C SER A 332 -16.44 -1.80 4.25
N SER A 333 -17.36 -2.39 3.52
CA SER A 333 -18.59 -1.71 3.09
C SER A 333 -19.53 -1.33 4.24
N GLU A 334 -19.23 -1.77 5.47
CA GLU A 334 -19.98 -1.48 6.71
C GLU A 334 -19.29 -0.46 7.61
N ALA A 335 -18.36 0.32 7.07
CA ALA A 335 -17.68 1.39 7.81
C ALA A 335 -18.69 2.27 8.56
N ASP A 336 -18.55 2.40 9.90
CA ASP A 336 -19.50 3.13 10.74
C ASP A 336 -18.89 4.34 11.46
N GLY A 337 -17.56 4.40 11.53
CA GLY A 337 -16.83 5.53 12.10
C GLY A 337 -17.23 5.90 13.53
N LYS A 338 -17.68 4.94 14.34
CA LYS A 338 -18.00 5.16 15.76
C LYS A 338 -16.77 5.47 16.60
N TRP A 339 -15.67 4.86 16.24
CA TRP A 339 -14.40 5.03 16.92
C TRP A 339 -13.32 5.37 15.91
N LEU A 340 -12.39 6.22 16.30
CA LEU A 340 -11.18 6.54 15.55
C LEU A 340 -9.99 6.36 16.49
N VAL A 341 -9.07 5.49 16.11
CA VAL A 341 -7.78 5.32 16.77
C VAL A 341 -6.72 6.01 15.93
N VAL A 342 -5.86 6.77 16.57
CA VAL A 342 -4.72 7.46 15.95
C VAL A 342 -3.45 7.05 16.69
N LEU A 343 -2.46 6.57 15.95
CA LEU A 343 -1.17 6.17 16.51
C LEU A 343 -0.17 7.29 16.24
N SER A 344 0.32 7.90 17.31
CA SER A 344 1.35 8.93 17.25
C SER A 344 2.72 8.35 17.58
N LYS A 345 3.76 8.76 16.86
CA LYS A 345 5.12 8.25 17.07
C LYS A 345 5.73 8.73 18.37
N PHE A 346 5.31 9.92 18.82
CA PHE A 346 5.84 10.51 20.05
C PHE A 346 4.72 11.18 20.86
N SER A 347 4.74 10.96 22.18
CA SER A 347 3.85 11.65 23.09
C SER A 347 4.23 13.13 23.25
N LYS A 348 3.24 14.01 23.19
CA LYS A 348 3.39 15.44 23.48
C LYS A 348 3.87 15.70 24.90
N ASP A 349 3.32 14.98 25.86
CA ASP A 349 3.48 15.26 27.28
C ASP A 349 4.72 14.62 27.89
N ARG A 350 5.33 13.67 27.19
CA ARG A 350 6.49 12.90 27.67
C ARG A 350 7.79 13.24 26.98
N PHE A 351 7.78 14.30 26.19
CA PHE A 351 8.95 14.69 25.42
C PHE A 351 10.10 15.21 26.31
N LEU A 352 9.77 15.87 27.41
CA LEU A 352 10.73 16.39 28.40
C LEU A 352 10.25 15.95 29.81
N PRO A 353 11.14 15.51 30.68
CA PRO A 353 12.62 15.39 30.66
C PRO A 353 13.12 13.97 30.31
N VAL A 354 12.27 13.07 29.93
CA VAL A 354 12.61 11.64 29.79
C VAL A 354 13.11 11.27 28.38
N GLY A 355 13.27 12.25 27.52
CA GLY A 355 13.61 12.02 26.14
C GLY A 355 12.43 11.49 25.31
N PRO A 356 12.56 11.41 24.01
CA PRO A 356 11.50 10.98 23.16
C PRO A 356 11.12 9.61 23.62
N LEU A 357 9.81 9.33 24.05
CA LEU A 357 9.73 8.57 23.12
C LEU A 357 8.97 7.30 23.25
N HIS A 358 7.91 7.38 23.86
CA HIS A 358 6.99 6.27 23.78
C HIS A 358 5.96 6.61 22.68
N PRO A 359 5.70 5.70 21.72
CA PRO A 359 4.56 5.78 20.83
C PRO A 359 3.25 5.85 21.62
N GLU A 360 2.30 6.66 21.19
CA GLU A 360 0.96 6.77 21.76
C GLU A 360 -0.14 6.74 20.70
#